data_8310f69abfcb7acc2e2f17c0bc1e28ee
#
_entry.id   8310f69abfcb7acc2e2f17c0bc1e28ee
#
_cell.length_a   1.000
_cell.length_b   1.000
_cell.length_c   1.000
_cell.angle_alpha   90.00
_cell.angle_beta   90.00
_cell.angle_gamma   90.00
#
_symmetry.space_group_name_H-M   'P 1'
#
loop_
_entity.id
_entity.type
_entity.pdbx_description
1 polymer ?
#
loop_
_entity_poly.entity_id
_entity_poly.type
_entity_poly.pdbx_seq_one_letter_code
_entity_poly.pdbx_strand_id
1 'polypeptide(L)'
;MNKIAFVDTTLRDAHQSLWNGQMTTAMMLPIAPVIDQVGFEALDFMALISMDWCIRNQGENPWERLRLMAEAMPNTPLIVGGVLRNFGNVPDSVTEFWAKTVSKAGAGLIRINDPCHDMAEIKKAINWSKAAGLVTMVALIYSYSPVHTDDYYAEKAKQLALAGADRIFIKDVDGLLTPERTRTLVPAILNNIDGIPLEIHGHCTTGLSPICYLEAVKLGVTIVHTAVSPLANGPSQPSIENILKNLSHMGFSTDIDENALKNMSEHFHYIAQREGFPMGAPVEYDLFQYEHQVPGGMMSNYKAELARRGLKGQLNALLGEIAQIRKELGFPIMVTPLSQYIGAQAILNRTGGERYGIVTDEIIKYVLGHYGELAAPVEKSVLDKIMKMPRTKELQHWEPPQKSITALRREFGDDLSDEDFLLRVLSSNQEALTDVLAAGPGKYDYPRGDKPIIALIEELTRRKEGASVQIRKGDFFLELR
;
A
#
# COMPACT_ATOMS: atom_id res chain seq x y z
N MET A 1 -22.88 -21.57 -7.74
CA MET A 1 -21.66 -20.96 -8.28
C MET A 1 -20.96 -20.25 -7.12
N ASN A 2 -19.64 -20.44 -6.96
CA ASN A 2 -18.92 -19.71 -5.93
C ASN A 2 -18.80 -18.26 -6.38
N LYS A 3 -19.22 -17.34 -5.51
CA LYS A 3 -19.15 -15.90 -5.74
C LYS A 3 -17.78 -15.38 -5.33
N ILE A 4 -17.18 -14.54 -6.16
CA ILE A 4 -15.90 -13.87 -5.92
C ILE A 4 -16.13 -12.39 -5.72
N ALA A 5 -15.60 -11.86 -4.64
CA ALA A 5 -15.62 -10.44 -4.32
C ALA A 5 -14.32 -9.75 -4.72
N PHE A 6 -14.39 -8.44 -4.94
CA PHE A 6 -13.26 -7.62 -5.38
C PHE A 6 -13.00 -6.50 -4.37
N VAL A 7 -11.76 -6.38 -3.94
CA VAL A 7 -11.26 -5.17 -3.27
C VAL A 7 -10.56 -4.32 -4.31
N ASP A 8 -10.99 -3.06 -4.45
CA ASP A 8 -10.30 -2.12 -5.33
C ASP A 8 -9.10 -1.47 -4.64
N THR A 9 -7.99 -1.37 -5.37
CA THR A 9 -6.74 -0.75 -4.88
C THR A 9 -6.37 0.52 -5.64
N THR A 10 -7.21 0.94 -6.57
CA THR A 10 -6.95 2.04 -7.51
C THR A 10 -6.58 3.33 -6.80
N LEU A 11 -7.32 3.70 -5.74
CA LEU A 11 -7.17 5.00 -5.07
C LEU A 11 -6.02 5.04 -4.05
N ARG A 12 -5.37 3.92 -3.74
CA ARG A 12 -4.25 3.91 -2.80
C ARG A 12 -3.03 3.17 -3.35
N ASP A 13 -3.06 1.82 -3.43
CA ASP A 13 -1.85 1.04 -3.76
C ASP A 13 -1.43 1.20 -5.22
N ALA A 14 -2.38 1.12 -6.14
CA ALA A 14 -2.14 1.26 -7.56
C ALA A 14 -1.66 2.67 -7.93
N HIS A 15 -2.31 3.71 -7.41
CA HIS A 15 -1.89 5.08 -7.65
C HIS A 15 -0.52 5.38 -6.99
N GLN A 16 -0.23 4.78 -5.85
CA GLN A 16 1.09 4.84 -5.24
C GLN A 16 2.15 4.25 -6.17
N SER A 17 1.87 3.09 -6.72
CA SER A 17 2.81 2.29 -7.49
C SER A 17 3.09 2.85 -8.88
N LEU A 18 2.10 3.45 -9.53
CA LEU A 18 2.18 3.97 -10.90
C LEU A 18 2.27 5.50 -10.98
N TRP A 19 1.53 6.22 -10.14
CA TRP A 19 1.45 7.68 -10.21
C TRP A 19 2.16 8.37 -9.02
N ASN A 20 2.99 7.64 -8.28
CA ASN A 20 3.80 8.16 -7.16
C ASN A 20 3.01 9.01 -6.15
N GLY A 21 1.75 8.65 -5.89
CA GLY A 21 0.90 9.37 -4.97
C GLY A 21 0.43 10.74 -5.47
N GLN A 22 0.36 11.00 -6.76
CA GLN A 22 -0.02 12.31 -7.33
C GLN A 22 -1.53 12.50 -7.53
N MET A 23 -2.36 11.47 -7.32
CA MET A 23 -3.81 11.58 -7.45
C MET A 23 -4.39 12.44 -6.31
N THR A 24 -4.98 13.57 -6.66
CA THR A 24 -5.57 14.53 -5.71
C THR A 24 -7.01 14.13 -5.33
N THR A 25 -7.53 14.72 -4.25
CA THR A 25 -8.94 14.55 -3.87
C THR A 25 -9.89 15.03 -4.97
N ALA A 26 -9.53 16.11 -5.65
CA ALA A 26 -10.30 16.61 -6.78
C ALA A 26 -10.46 15.58 -7.91
N MET A 27 -9.43 14.77 -8.17
CA MET A 27 -9.48 13.71 -9.18
C MET A 27 -10.35 12.53 -8.76
N MET A 28 -10.46 12.25 -7.47
CA MET A 28 -11.20 11.10 -6.92
C MET A 28 -12.69 11.40 -6.71
N LEU A 29 -12.98 12.56 -6.11
CA LEU A 29 -14.31 12.89 -5.58
C LEU A 29 -15.42 12.90 -6.64
N PRO A 30 -15.24 13.44 -7.85
CA PRO A 30 -16.30 13.48 -8.87
C PRO A 30 -16.77 12.09 -9.33
N ILE A 31 -15.91 11.07 -9.27
CA ILE A 31 -16.22 9.71 -9.70
C ILE A 31 -16.64 8.79 -8.53
N ALA A 32 -16.44 9.22 -7.29
CA ALA A 32 -16.73 8.42 -6.09
C ALA A 32 -18.16 7.83 -6.06
N PRO A 33 -19.23 8.58 -6.42
CA PRO A 33 -20.59 7.98 -6.45
C PRO A 33 -20.76 6.88 -7.51
N VAL A 34 -19.93 6.87 -8.56
CA VAL A 34 -19.93 5.78 -9.55
C VAL A 34 -19.14 4.59 -9.03
N ILE A 35 -18.01 4.83 -8.35
CA ILE A 35 -17.24 3.77 -7.69
C ILE A 35 -18.11 3.03 -6.65
N ASP A 36 -18.92 3.75 -5.90
CA ASP A 36 -19.85 3.18 -4.91
C ASP A 36 -20.91 2.24 -5.54
N GLN A 37 -21.18 2.38 -6.84
CA GLN A 37 -22.12 1.54 -7.59
C GLN A 37 -21.46 0.34 -8.27
N VAL A 38 -20.13 0.26 -8.29
CA VAL A 38 -19.40 -0.85 -8.96
C VAL A 38 -19.64 -2.19 -8.26
N GLY A 39 -19.92 -2.19 -6.96
CA GLY A 39 -20.11 -3.41 -6.20
C GLY A 39 -18.84 -4.01 -5.62
N PHE A 40 -17.85 -3.18 -5.31
CA PHE A 40 -16.67 -3.60 -4.57
C PHE A 40 -17.00 -4.03 -3.14
N GLU A 41 -16.33 -5.07 -2.65
CA GLU A 41 -16.38 -5.53 -1.26
C GLU A 41 -15.81 -4.50 -0.28
N ALA A 42 -14.76 -3.82 -0.69
CA ALA A 42 -14.12 -2.71 -0.01
C ALA A 42 -13.14 -2.00 -0.96
N LEU A 43 -12.68 -0.82 -0.57
CA LEU A 43 -11.74 -0.01 -1.33
C LEU A 43 -10.52 0.33 -0.47
N ASP A 44 -9.32 -0.08 -0.92
CA ASP A 44 -8.05 0.31 -0.28
C ASP A 44 -7.79 1.79 -0.54
N PHE A 45 -7.93 2.62 0.49
CA PHE A 45 -8.03 4.05 0.31
C PHE A 45 -6.87 4.84 0.87
N MET A 46 -6.44 4.54 2.10
CA MET A 46 -5.46 5.39 2.78
C MET A 46 -4.47 4.58 3.63
N ALA A 47 -3.29 5.13 3.82
CA ALA A 47 -2.27 4.66 4.75
C ALA A 47 -1.48 5.88 5.23
N LEU A 48 -0.62 5.75 6.25
CA LEU A 48 0.21 6.85 6.74
C LEU A 48 1.05 7.50 5.63
N ILE A 49 1.59 6.71 4.72
CA ILE A 49 2.34 7.23 3.57
C ILE A 49 1.46 8.07 2.64
N SER A 50 0.19 7.70 2.46
CA SER A 50 -0.75 8.46 1.64
C SER A 50 -1.10 9.80 2.30
N MET A 51 -1.23 9.84 3.63
CA MET A 51 -1.43 11.08 4.37
C MET A 51 -0.25 12.03 4.24
N ASP A 52 0.96 11.50 4.31
CA ASP A 52 2.17 12.28 4.12
C ASP A 52 2.26 12.91 2.71
N TRP A 53 1.82 12.20 1.65
CA TRP A 53 1.73 12.78 0.31
C TRP A 53 0.64 13.84 0.17
N CYS A 54 -0.53 13.62 0.78
CA CYS A 54 -1.58 14.63 0.83
C CYS A 54 -1.02 15.95 1.35
N ILE A 55 -0.27 15.90 2.45
CA ILE A 55 0.31 17.06 3.09
C ILE A 55 1.44 17.66 2.24
N ARG A 56 2.46 16.86 1.91
CA ARG A 56 3.70 17.38 1.32
C ARG A 56 3.60 17.71 -0.17
N ASN A 57 2.87 16.89 -0.93
CA ASN A 57 2.88 16.99 -2.38
C ASN A 57 1.62 17.66 -2.94
N GLN A 58 0.51 17.58 -2.22
CA GLN A 58 -0.79 18.03 -2.72
C GLN A 58 -1.34 19.23 -1.94
N GLY A 59 -0.80 19.52 -0.74
CA GLY A 59 -1.30 20.60 0.11
C GLY A 59 -2.72 20.36 0.60
N GLU A 60 -3.14 19.07 0.75
CA GLU A 60 -4.48 18.67 1.13
C GLU A 60 -4.53 18.09 2.54
N ASN A 61 -5.65 18.29 3.24
CA ASN A 61 -5.91 17.67 4.53
C ASN A 61 -6.38 16.21 4.32
N PRO A 62 -5.59 15.20 4.77
CA PRO A 62 -5.93 13.80 4.54
C PRO A 62 -7.20 13.35 5.28
N TRP A 63 -7.54 13.96 6.42
CA TRP A 63 -8.78 13.66 7.14
C TRP A 63 -10.01 14.17 6.39
N GLU A 64 -9.93 15.36 5.81
CA GLU A 64 -10.99 15.89 4.94
C GLU A 64 -11.20 14.97 3.73
N ARG A 65 -10.11 14.52 3.08
CA ARG A 65 -10.18 13.54 1.98
C ARG A 65 -10.91 12.27 2.42
N LEU A 66 -10.55 11.70 3.58
CA LEU A 66 -11.18 10.48 4.08
C LEU A 66 -12.69 10.68 4.30
N ARG A 67 -13.09 11.76 4.97
CA ARG A 67 -14.51 12.05 5.22
C ARG A 67 -15.31 12.26 3.95
N LEU A 68 -14.80 13.09 3.03
CA LEU A 68 -15.49 13.36 1.75
C LEU A 68 -15.69 12.09 0.92
N MET A 69 -14.69 11.21 0.89
CA MET A 69 -14.81 9.96 0.15
C MET A 69 -15.73 8.96 0.86
N ALA A 70 -15.68 8.86 2.19
CA ALA A 70 -16.61 8.02 2.96
C ALA A 70 -18.08 8.49 2.80
N GLU A 71 -18.31 9.80 2.77
CA GLU A 71 -19.62 10.40 2.52
C GLU A 71 -20.12 10.15 1.08
N ALA A 72 -19.22 10.23 0.10
CA ALA A 72 -19.55 10.02 -1.30
C ALA A 72 -19.72 8.53 -1.68
N MET A 73 -19.26 7.60 -0.84
CA MET A 73 -19.33 6.14 -1.06
C MET A 73 -19.90 5.41 0.16
N PRO A 74 -21.18 5.61 0.49
CA PRO A 74 -21.79 5.04 1.70
C PRO A 74 -21.95 3.51 1.66
N ASN A 75 -21.92 2.87 0.50
CA ASN A 75 -22.10 1.43 0.33
C ASN A 75 -20.78 0.66 0.22
N THR A 76 -19.66 1.34 -0.09
CA THR A 76 -18.35 0.73 -0.27
C THR A 76 -17.43 1.07 0.90
N PRO A 77 -17.18 0.13 1.83
CA PRO A 77 -16.32 0.37 2.98
C PRO A 77 -14.90 0.75 2.61
N LEU A 78 -14.35 1.78 3.25
CA LEU A 78 -12.97 2.23 3.05
C LEU A 78 -11.99 1.50 3.96
N ILE A 79 -10.89 1.03 3.38
CA ILE A 79 -9.77 0.41 4.11
C ILE A 79 -8.72 1.48 4.40
N VAL A 80 -8.34 1.62 5.66
CA VAL A 80 -7.23 2.47 6.10
C VAL A 80 -6.11 1.62 6.69
N GLY A 81 -4.86 1.97 6.41
CA GLY A 81 -3.69 1.28 6.96
C GLY A 81 -3.50 1.57 8.44
N GLY A 82 -3.15 0.54 9.20
CA GLY A 82 -2.71 0.67 10.59
C GLY A 82 -1.32 1.31 10.72
N VAL A 83 -0.98 1.73 11.93
CA VAL A 83 0.34 2.28 12.28
C VAL A 83 1.32 1.15 12.55
N LEU A 84 2.51 1.23 11.99
CA LEU A 84 3.62 0.32 12.25
C LEU A 84 4.41 0.83 13.48
N ARG A 85 3.98 0.42 14.68
CA ARG A 85 4.48 0.94 15.96
C ARG A 85 6.01 0.87 16.09
N ASN A 86 6.60 -0.31 15.99
CA ASN A 86 8.04 -0.50 16.22
C ASN A 86 8.88 0.22 15.15
N PHE A 87 8.45 0.17 13.90
CA PHE A 87 9.13 0.84 12.79
C PHE A 87 8.95 2.37 12.81
N GLY A 88 7.78 2.85 13.22
CA GLY A 88 7.48 4.28 13.31
C GLY A 88 7.94 4.94 14.61
N ASN A 89 8.48 4.18 15.58
CA ASN A 89 8.84 4.67 16.89
C ASN A 89 7.64 5.32 17.62
N VAL A 90 6.46 4.72 17.47
CA VAL A 90 5.17 5.27 17.92
C VAL A 90 4.70 4.56 19.19
N PRO A 91 4.20 5.30 20.23
CA PRO A 91 3.62 4.71 21.43
C PRO A 91 2.37 3.86 21.13
N ASP A 92 2.13 2.83 21.95
CA ASP A 92 0.89 2.03 21.93
C ASP A 92 -0.36 2.90 21.98
N SER A 93 -0.36 3.93 22.81
CA SER A 93 -1.46 4.88 22.97
C SER A 93 -1.84 5.59 21.66
N VAL A 94 -0.86 5.90 20.80
CA VAL A 94 -1.10 6.55 19.50
C VAL A 94 -1.69 5.56 18.52
N THR A 95 -1.24 4.31 18.52
CA THR A 95 -1.79 3.26 17.64
C THR A 95 -3.25 2.96 17.98
N GLU A 96 -3.57 2.86 19.27
CA GLU A 96 -4.95 2.71 19.73
C GLU A 96 -5.81 3.93 19.34
N PHE A 97 -5.28 5.13 19.57
CA PHE A 97 -5.98 6.38 19.26
C PHE A 97 -6.21 6.56 17.76
N TRP A 98 -5.24 6.14 16.94
CA TRP A 98 -5.37 6.09 15.48
C TRP A 98 -6.58 5.24 15.05
N ALA A 99 -6.71 4.01 15.56
CA ALA A 99 -7.82 3.13 15.20
C ALA A 99 -9.19 3.79 15.51
N LYS A 100 -9.31 4.43 16.68
CA LYS A 100 -10.53 5.17 17.07
C LYS A 100 -10.83 6.35 16.15
N THR A 101 -9.80 7.09 15.75
CA THR A 101 -9.96 8.31 14.95
C THR A 101 -10.29 7.97 13.49
N VAL A 102 -9.64 6.99 12.88
CA VAL A 102 -9.97 6.58 11.50
C VAL A 102 -11.37 5.99 11.38
N SER A 103 -11.82 5.24 12.40
CA SER A 103 -13.20 4.75 12.49
C SER A 103 -14.21 5.90 12.51
N LYS A 104 -13.99 6.90 13.36
CA LYS A 104 -14.85 8.11 13.43
C LYS A 104 -14.84 8.91 12.12
N ALA A 105 -13.73 8.91 11.38
CA ALA A 105 -13.60 9.60 10.11
C ALA A 105 -14.21 8.85 8.91
N GLY A 106 -14.81 7.67 9.13
CA GLY A 106 -15.57 6.92 8.12
C GLY A 106 -14.85 5.68 7.55
N ALA A 107 -13.71 5.26 8.12
CA ALA A 107 -13.12 3.98 7.74
C ALA A 107 -13.98 2.81 8.23
N GLY A 108 -14.20 1.80 7.36
CA GLY A 108 -14.89 0.55 7.72
C GLY A 108 -13.94 -0.58 8.09
N LEU A 109 -12.76 -0.61 7.48
CA LEU A 109 -11.75 -1.63 7.69
C LEU A 109 -10.40 -1.00 8.03
N ILE A 110 -9.60 -1.77 8.78
CA ILE A 110 -8.19 -1.45 9.01
C ILE A 110 -7.29 -2.58 8.48
N ARG A 111 -6.31 -2.20 7.66
CA ARG A 111 -5.30 -3.12 7.16
C ARG A 111 -4.09 -3.12 8.08
N ILE A 112 -3.80 -4.29 8.66
CA ILE A 112 -2.66 -4.51 9.56
C ILE A 112 -1.57 -5.22 8.77
N ASN A 113 -0.42 -4.56 8.62
CA ASN A 113 0.78 -5.11 8.00
C ASN A 113 1.90 -5.11 9.03
N ASP A 114 2.62 -6.22 9.16
CA ASP A 114 3.86 -6.26 9.92
C ASP A 114 4.94 -6.97 9.10
N PRO A 115 6.04 -6.30 8.76
CA PRO A 115 7.11 -6.85 7.91
C PRO A 115 7.84 -8.07 8.51
N CYS A 116 7.80 -8.23 9.83
CA CYS A 116 8.42 -9.34 10.55
C CYS A 116 7.39 -10.38 11.02
N HIS A 117 6.10 -10.18 10.74
CA HIS A 117 5.00 -10.99 11.28
C HIS A 117 5.08 -11.12 12.80
N ASP A 118 5.32 -9.99 13.50
CA ASP A 118 5.32 -9.95 14.97
C ASP A 118 3.90 -10.15 15.51
N MET A 119 3.60 -11.37 15.92
CA MET A 119 2.27 -11.76 16.39
C MET A 119 1.84 -11.01 17.64
N ALA A 120 2.78 -10.58 18.49
CA ALA A 120 2.45 -9.82 19.70
C ALA A 120 1.92 -8.42 19.34
N GLU A 121 2.59 -7.74 18.43
CA GLU A 121 2.17 -6.41 17.96
C GLU A 121 0.91 -6.49 17.08
N ILE A 122 0.82 -7.47 16.20
CA ILE A 122 -0.38 -7.72 15.37
C ILE A 122 -1.61 -7.94 16.27
N LYS A 123 -1.49 -8.77 17.32
CA LYS A 123 -2.60 -9.03 18.25
C LYS A 123 -3.08 -7.77 18.97
N LYS A 124 -2.16 -6.89 19.40
CA LYS A 124 -2.54 -5.59 19.98
C LYS A 124 -3.31 -4.75 18.97
N ALA A 125 -2.80 -4.64 17.72
CA ALA A 125 -3.45 -3.87 16.66
C ALA A 125 -4.85 -4.41 16.34
N ILE A 126 -5.04 -5.73 16.26
CA ILE A 126 -6.36 -6.37 16.11
C ILE A 126 -7.29 -5.93 17.23
N ASN A 127 -6.86 -6.07 18.50
CA ASN A 127 -7.71 -5.76 19.65
C ASN A 127 -8.15 -4.28 19.68
N TRP A 128 -7.25 -3.34 19.45
CA TRP A 128 -7.57 -1.91 19.41
C TRP A 128 -8.50 -1.56 18.26
N SER A 129 -8.28 -2.16 17.10
CA SER A 129 -9.10 -1.93 15.91
C SER A 129 -10.52 -2.44 16.09
N LYS A 130 -10.67 -3.65 16.64
CA LYS A 130 -11.99 -4.22 16.96
C LYS A 130 -12.72 -3.42 18.04
N ALA A 131 -11.99 -2.95 19.05
CA ALA A 131 -12.55 -2.06 20.08
C ALA A 131 -13.04 -0.71 19.51
N ALA A 132 -12.46 -0.28 18.37
CA ALA A 132 -12.90 0.90 17.63
C ALA A 132 -14.03 0.61 16.62
N GLY A 133 -14.51 -0.63 16.50
CA GLY A 133 -15.58 -1.04 15.58
C GLY A 133 -15.13 -1.30 14.14
N LEU A 134 -13.81 -1.42 13.89
CA LEU A 134 -13.26 -1.69 12.57
C LEU A 134 -13.18 -3.19 12.29
N VAL A 135 -13.43 -3.59 11.06
CA VAL A 135 -13.11 -4.93 10.56
C VAL A 135 -11.60 -5.00 10.32
N THR A 136 -10.94 -6.03 10.88
CA THR A 136 -9.49 -6.21 10.76
C THR A 136 -9.13 -7.07 9.57
N MET A 137 -8.24 -6.57 8.71
CA MET A 137 -7.67 -7.28 7.57
C MET A 137 -6.16 -7.39 7.75
N VAL A 138 -5.64 -8.60 7.95
CA VAL A 138 -4.24 -8.83 8.35
C VAL A 138 -3.44 -9.48 7.23
N ALA A 139 -2.28 -8.90 6.92
CA ALA A 139 -1.40 -9.38 5.86
C ALA A 139 -0.53 -10.55 6.31
N LEU A 140 -0.53 -11.61 5.51
CA LEU A 140 0.57 -12.55 5.38
C LEU A 140 1.45 -12.05 4.23
N ILE A 141 2.50 -11.31 4.57
CA ILE A 141 3.37 -10.70 3.55
C ILE A 141 4.24 -11.79 2.96
N TYR A 142 4.06 -12.03 1.66
CA TYR A 142 4.75 -13.11 0.95
C TYR A 142 6.19 -12.72 0.60
N SER A 143 7.08 -13.70 0.73
CA SER A 143 8.48 -13.62 0.34
C SER A 143 8.95 -14.99 -0.13
N TYR A 144 9.90 -15.02 -1.05
CA TYR A 144 10.51 -16.25 -1.56
C TYR A 144 11.90 -16.45 -0.93
N SER A 145 12.07 -17.54 -0.18
CA SER A 145 13.37 -17.92 0.40
C SER A 145 13.31 -19.35 0.94
N PRO A 146 14.46 -19.96 1.31
CA PRO A 146 14.48 -21.28 1.94
C PRO A 146 13.72 -21.39 3.27
N VAL A 147 13.44 -20.26 3.95
CA VAL A 147 12.78 -20.24 5.26
C VAL A 147 11.31 -19.87 5.19
N HIS A 148 10.88 -19.16 4.14
CA HIS A 148 9.48 -18.82 3.92
C HIS A 148 8.74 -19.98 3.21
N THR A 149 8.60 -21.10 3.92
CA THR A 149 7.95 -22.33 3.44
C THR A 149 6.43 -22.28 3.57
N ASP A 150 5.72 -23.30 3.06
CA ASP A 150 4.28 -23.42 3.30
C ASP A 150 3.97 -23.59 4.78
N ASP A 151 4.80 -24.34 5.52
CA ASP A 151 4.64 -24.54 6.98
C ASP A 151 4.82 -23.21 7.73
N TYR A 152 5.78 -22.37 7.31
CA TYR A 152 5.94 -21.03 7.89
C TYR A 152 4.65 -20.21 7.78
N TYR A 153 4.08 -20.14 6.57
CA TYR A 153 2.85 -19.37 6.34
C TYR A 153 1.62 -20.01 6.99
N ALA A 154 1.53 -21.33 7.02
CA ALA A 154 0.47 -22.05 7.72
C ALA A 154 0.46 -21.75 9.23
N GLU A 155 1.64 -21.77 9.86
CA GLU A 155 1.77 -21.44 11.29
C GLU A 155 1.42 -19.95 11.56
N LYS A 156 1.92 -19.02 10.74
CA LYS A 156 1.57 -17.61 10.87
C LYS A 156 0.07 -17.38 10.65
N ALA A 157 -0.54 -18.03 9.67
CA ALA A 157 -1.99 -17.97 9.42
C ALA A 157 -2.80 -18.45 10.62
N LYS A 158 -2.41 -19.58 11.21
CA LYS A 158 -3.03 -20.11 12.43
C LYS A 158 -2.93 -19.13 13.60
N GLN A 159 -1.77 -18.50 13.78
CA GLN A 159 -1.58 -17.49 14.83
C GLN A 159 -2.45 -16.24 14.60
N LEU A 160 -2.64 -15.80 13.35
CA LEU A 160 -3.55 -14.71 13.01
C LEU A 160 -5.02 -15.08 13.30
N ALA A 161 -5.43 -16.29 12.97
CA ALA A 161 -6.78 -16.79 13.29
C ALA A 161 -7.00 -16.80 14.80
N LEU A 162 -6.06 -17.33 15.58
CA LEU A 162 -6.09 -17.33 17.06
C LEU A 162 -6.04 -15.93 17.67
N ALA A 163 -5.40 -14.97 17.00
CA ALA A 163 -5.40 -13.57 17.41
C ALA A 163 -6.73 -12.86 17.13
N GLY A 164 -7.63 -13.49 16.37
CA GLY A 164 -8.97 -12.98 16.07
C GLY A 164 -9.04 -12.05 14.87
N ALA A 165 -8.18 -12.21 13.87
CA ALA A 165 -8.30 -11.51 12.59
C ALA A 165 -9.67 -11.80 11.95
N ASP A 166 -10.34 -10.76 11.39
CA ASP A 166 -11.61 -10.95 10.68
C ASP A 166 -11.38 -11.39 9.23
N ARG A 167 -10.28 -10.96 8.61
CA ARG A 167 -9.84 -11.31 7.27
C ARG A 167 -8.33 -11.52 7.25
N ILE A 168 -7.86 -12.44 6.43
CA ILE A 168 -6.43 -12.69 6.20
C ILE A 168 -6.17 -12.59 4.70
N PHE A 169 -5.09 -11.91 4.30
CA PHE A 169 -4.75 -11.84 2.89
C PHE A 169 -3.28 -12.15 2.64
N ILE A 170 -3.02 -12.91 1.59
CA ILE A 170 -1.68 -13.10 1.04
C ILE A 170 -1.29 -11.80 0.36
N LYS A 171 -0.19 -11.17 0.81
CA LYS A 171 0.30 -9.91 0.26
C LYS A 171 1.63 -10.10 -0.45
N ASP A 172 1.57 -10.26 -1.77
CA ASP A 172 2.73 -10.40 -2.64
C ASP A 172 3.10 -9.05 -3.28
N VAL A 173 3.86 -8.23 -2.54
CA VAL A 173 4.26 -6.87 -2.97
C VAL A 173 5.29 -6.86 -4.09
N ASP A 174 5.98 -7.97 -4.29
CA ASP A 174 7.08 -8.11 -5.24
C ASP A 174 6.70 -8.96 -6.47
N GLY A 175 5.45 -9.47 -6.50
CA GLY A 175 4.94 -10.31 -7.59
C GLY A 175 5.67 -11.65 -7.72
N LEU A 176 6.06 -12.25 -6.61
CA LEU A 176 6.91 -13.45 -6.56
C LEU A 176 6.14 -14.77 -6.57
N LEU A 177 4.82 -14.74 -6.35
CA LEU A 177 4.02 -15.95 -6.43
C LEU A 177 4.08 -16.53 -7.84
N THR A 178 4.28 -17.86 -7.90
CA THR A 178 4.11 -18.63 -9.11
C THR A 178 2.84 -19.47 -9.02
N PRO A 179 2.26 -19.93 -10.14
CA PRO A 179 1.12 -20.86 -10.10
C PRO A 179 1.39 -22.12 -9.29
N GLU A 180 2.60 -22.69 -9.39
CA GLU A 180 3.04 -23.87 -8.62
C GLU A 180 3.01 -23.58 -7.13
N ARG A 181 3.60 -22.44 -6.72
CA ARG A 181 3.63 -22.01 -5.33
C ARG A 181 2.24 -21.73 -4.78
N THR A 182 1.38 -21.12 -5.59
CA THR A 182 -0.01 -20.84 -5.23
C THR A 182 -0.77 -22.14 -4.89
N ARG A 183 -0.55 -23.23 -5.67
CA ARG A 183 -1.20 -24.51 -5.47
C ARG A 183 -0.83 -25.21 -4.15
N THR A 184 0.32 -24.91 -3.56
CA THR A 184 0.74 -25.46 -2.27
C THR A 184 0.45 -24.53 -1.12
N LEU A 185 0.72 -23.23 -1.28
CA LEU A 185 0.59 -22.23 -0.23
C LEU A 185 -0.89 -21.96 0.17
N VAL A 186 -1.78 -21.80 -0.82
CA VAL A 186 -3.18 -21.47 -0.54
C VAL A 186 -3.88 -22.54 0.29
N PRO A 187 -3.80 -23.85 -0.05
CA PRO A 187 -4.36 -24.91 0.81
C PRO A 187 -3.70 -24.98 2.20
N ALA A 188 -2.37 -24.76 2.29
CA ALA A 188 -1.67 -24.75 3.56
C ALA A 188 -2.20 -23.65 4.50
N ILE A 189 -2.51 -22.48 3.97
CA ILE A 189 -3.12 -21.38 4.74
C ILE A 189 -4.57 -21.70 5.08
N LEU A 190 -5.42 -22.05 4.09
CA LEU A 190 -6.85 -22.30 4.28
C LEU A 190 -7.14 -23.38 5.35
N ASN A 191 -6.31 -24.41 5.43
CA ASN A 191 -6.44 -25.48 6.43
C ASN A 191 -6.15 -25.02 7.87
N ASN A 192 -5.65 -23.80 8.07
CA ASN A 192 -5.21 -23.29 9.37
C ASN A 192 -5.92 -22.00 9.82
N ILE A 193 -6.91 -21.50 9.07
CA ILE A 193 -7.59 -20.21 9.37
C ILE A 193 -9.07 -20.36 9.76
N ASP A 194 -9.53 -21.59 9.96
CA ASP A 194 -10.83 -21.90 10.59
C ASP A 194 -12.05 -21.20 9.95
N GLY A 195 -12.05 -21.10 8.61
CA GLY A 195 -13.13 -20.46 7.84
C GLY A 195 -13.05 -18.94 7.73
N ILE A 196 -12.01 -18.30 8.27
CA ILE A 196 -11.76 -16.87 8.02
C ILE A 196 -11.55 -16.66 6.51
N PRO A 197 -12.17 -15.62 5.90
CA PRO A 197 -11.95 -15.31 4.48
C PRO A 197 -10.47 -15.13 4.16
N LEU A 198 -9.98 -15.85 3.16
CA LEU A 198 -8.65 -15.66 2.58
C LEU A 198 -8.75 -14.79 1.34
N GLU A 199 -7.95 -13.75 1.29
CA GLU A 199 -7.86 -12.81 0.18
C GLU A 199 -6.49 -12.93 -0.50
N ILE A 200 -6.40 -12.48 -1.76
CA ILE A 200 -5.12 -12.40 -2.47
C ILE A 200 -4.87 -10.99 -3.01
N HIS A 201 -3.66 -10.49 -2.71
CA HIS A 201 -3.12 -9.22 -3.19
C HIS A 201 -1.73 -9.47 -3.76
N GLY A 202 -1.50 -9.13 -5.01
CA GLY A 202 -0.20 -9.32 -5.66
C GLY A 202 0.06 -8.24 -6.71
N HIS A 203 1.31 -7.76 -6.75
CA HIS A 203 1.76 -6.85 -7.80
C HIS A 203 2.18 -7.65 -9.06
N CYS A 204 2.09 -7.03 -10.23
CA CYS A 204 2.37 -7.70 -11.51
C CYS A 204 3.83 -7.54 -11.96
N THR A 205 4.78 -7.33 -11.03
CA THR A 205 6.19 -7.05 -11.34
C THR A 205 6.92 -8.18 -12.09
N THR A 206 6.44 -9.42 -11.97
CA THR A 206 6.93 -10.57 -12.73
C THR A 206 5.96 -11.02 -13.84
N GLY A 207 4.78 -10.36 -13.96
CA GLY A 207 3.74 -10.75 -14.92
C GLY A 207 2.88 -11.95 -14.51
N LEU A 208 3.18 -12.64 -13.39
CA LEU A 208 2.51 -13.88 -13.00
C LEU A 208 1.26 -13.70 -12.14
N SER A 209 1.10 -12.56 -11.47
CA SER A 209 0.00 -12.35 -10.50
C SER A 209 -1.40 -12.60 -11.07
N PRO A 210 -1.76 -12.23 -12.32
CA PRO A 210 -3.08 -12.54 -12.85
C PRO A 210 -3.38 -14.05 -12.88
N ILE A 211 -2.40 -14.87 -13.26
CA ILE A 211 -2.55 -16.33 -13.30
C ILE A 211 -2.61 -16.90 -11.89
N CYS A 212 -1.79 -16.39 -10.96
CA CYS A 212 -1.81 -16.80 -9.56
C CYS A 212 -3.16 -16.53 -8.90
N TYR A 213 -3.82 -15.41 -9.23
CA TYR A 213 -5.17 -15.10 -8.76
C TYR A 213 -6.19 -16.15 -9.22
N LEU A 214 -6.17 -16.51 -10.51
CA LEU A 214 -7.09 -17.52 -11.04
C LEU A 214 -6.84 -18.91 -10.42
N GLU A 215 -5.59 -19.27 -10.14
CA GLU A 215 -5.28 -20.50 -9.43
C GLU A 215 -5.75 -20.42 -7.95
N ALA A 216 -5.53 -19.29 -7.27
CA ALA A 216 -5.95 -19.10 -5.89
C ALA A 216 -7.48 -19.21 -5.73
N VAL A 217 -8.24 -18.64 -6.66
CA VAL A 217 -9.72 -18.73 -6.67
C VAL A 217 -10.19 -20.17 -6.84
N LYS A 218 -9.56 -20.97 -7.71
CA LYS A 218 -9.87 -22.41 -7.85
C LYS A 218 -9.67 -23.19 -6.56
N LEU A 219 -8.75 -22.71 -5.71
CA LEU A 219 -8.38 -23.37 -4.45
C LEU A 219 -9.19 -22.89 -3.26
N GLY A 220 -10.08 -21.89 -3.43
CA GLY A 220 -10.98 -21.45 -2.39
C GLY A 220 -10.77 -20.03 -1.88
N VAL A 221 -9.86 -19.24 -2.47
CA VAL A 221 -9.81 -17.79 -2.23
C VAL A 221 -11.08 -17.15 -2.80
N THR A 222 -11.74 -16.31 -2.01
CA THR A 222 -13.04 -15.72 -2.35
C THR A 222 -12.98 -14.21 -2.58
N ILE A 223 -11.87 -13.55 -2.27
CA ILE A 223 -11.69 -12.10 -2.40
C ILE A 223 -10.36 -11.84 -3.10
N VAL A 224 -10.39 -11.02 -4.15
CA VAL A 224 -9.21 -10.66 -4.95
C VAL A 224 -9.01 -9.15 -4.99
N HIS A 225 -7.75 -8.70 -4.86
CA HIS A 225 -7.39 -7.29 -4.88
C HIS A 225 -6.94 -6.87 -6.27
N THR A 226 -7.65 -5.96 -6.89
CA THR A 226 -7.41 -5.53 -8.26
C THR A 226 -7.35 -4.02 -8.38
N ALA A 227 -6.86 -3.53 -9.51
CA ALA A 227 -6.92 -2.12 -9.86
C ALA A 227 -7.65 -1.94 -11.19
N VAL A 228 -8.32 -0.80 -11.38
CA VAL A 228 -8.93 -0.46 -12.65
C VAL A 228 -7.86 0.02 -13.65
N SER A 229 -8.03 -0.32 -14.94
CA SER A 229 -7.23 0.32 -15.99
C SER A 229 -7.49 1.85 -15.98
N PRO A 230 -6.48 2.73 -16.11
CA PRO A 230 -5.08 2.49 -16.51
C PRO A 230 -4.09 2.24 -15.36
N LEU A 231 -4.55 2.10 -14.11
CA LEU A 231 -3.67 1.94 -12.95
C LEU A 231 -3.32 0.48 -12.64
N ALA A 232 -3.72 -0.46 -13.49
CA ALA A 232 -3.45 -1.89 -13.32
C ALA A 232 -2.18 -2.36 -14.03
N ASN A 233 -1.65 -3.51 -13.59
CA ASN A 233 -0.47 -4.18 -14.16
C ASN A 233 0.90 -3.51 -13.86
N GLY A 234 1.97 -4.14 -14.30
CA GLY A 234 3.33 -3.70 -14.02
C GLY A 234 3.62 -3.67 -12.52
N PRO A 235 4.02 -2.51 -11.95
CA PRO A 235 4.26 -2.38 -10.51
C PRO A 235 2.98 -2.35 -9.67
N SER A 236 1.81 -2.47 -10.27
CA SER A 236 0.49 -2.45 -9.63
C SER A 236 -0.18 -3.84 -9.67
N GLN A 237 -1.42 -3.92 -9.19
CA GLN A 237 -2.22 -5.15 -9.11
C GLN A 237 -2.78 -5.54 -10.49
N PRO A 238 -3.28 -6.78 -10.65
CA PRO A 238 -3.98 -7.19 -11.87
C PRO A 238 -5.18 -6.29 -12.19
N SER A 239 -5.43 -6.13 -13.50
CA SER A 239 -6.62 -5.42 -13.98
C SER A 239 -7.89 -6.15 -13.60
N ILE A 240 -8.84 -5.43 -12.96
CA ILE A 240 -10.15 -5.97 -12.61
C ILE A 240 -10.89 -6.45 -13.88
N GLU A 241 -10.80 -5.70 -14.98
CA GLU A 241 -11.48 -6.02 -16.24
C GLU A 241 -11.01 -7.38 -16.78
N ASN A 242 -9.69 -7.67 -16.63
CA ASN A 242 -9.13 -8.94 -17.09
C ASN A 242 -9.50 -10.08 -16.12
N ILE A 243 -9.34 -9.89 -14.81
CA ILE A 243 -9.69 -10.91 -13.82
C ILE A 243 -11.17 -11.25 -13.88
N LEU A 244 -12.06 -10.24 -13.94
CA LEU A 244 -13.50 -10.41 -14.06
C LEU A 244 -13.90 -11.27 -15.27
N LYS A 245 -13.35 -10.95 -16.45
CA LYS A 245 -13.62 -11.69 -17.68
C LYS A 245 -13.17 -13.16 -17.57
N ASN A 246 -11.99 -13.41 -17.00
CA ASN A 246 -11.49 -14.77 -16.84
C ASN A 246 -12.31 -15.56 -15.82
N LEU A 247 -12.69 -14.97 -14.68
CA LEU A 247 -13.52 -15.61 -13.67
C LEU A 247 -14.91 -15.98 -14.23
N SER A 248 -15.52 -15.07 -14.99
CA SER A 248 -16.78 -15.34 -15.70
C SER A 248 -16.65 -16.52 -16.66
N HIS A 249 -15.57 -16.59 -17.44
CA HIS A 249 -15.29 -17.71 -18.34
C HIS A 249 -15.07 -19.04 -17.59
N MET A 250 -14.54 -18.97 -16.37
CA MET A 250 -14.35 -20.14 -15.49
C MET A 250 -15.62 -20.55 -14.72
N GLY A 251 -16.74 -19.81 -14.88
CA GLY A 251 -18.02 -20.12 -14.24
C GLY A 251 -18.18 -19.56 -12.83
N PHE A 252 -17.36 -18.61 -12.40
CA PHE A 252 -17.57 -17.87 -11.16
C PHE A 252 -18.53 -16.68 -11.38
N SER A 253 -19.23 -16.28 -10.33
CA SER A 253 -20.12 -15.11 -10.32
C SER A 253 -19.52 -13.97 -9.49
N THR A 254 -19.91 -12.74 -9.76
CA THR A 254 -19.50 -11.55 -9.03
C THR A 254 -20.68 -10.58 -8.91
N ASP A 255 -20.56 -9.54 -8.05
CA ASP A 255 -21.54 -8.45 -7.95
C ASP A 255 -21.11 -7.20 -8.73
N ILE A 256 -20.07 -7.27 -9.52
CA ILE A 256 -19.52 -6.12 -10.23
C ILE A 256 -20.48 -5.63 -11.31
N ASP A 257 -20.87 -4.36 -11.24
CA ASP A 257 -21.54 -3.64 -12.33
C ASP A 257 -20.53 -3.19 -13.37
N GLU A 258 -20.53 -3.87 -14.51
CA GLU A 258 -19.56 -3.61 -15.60
C GLU A 258 -19.72 -2.22 -16.22
N ASN A 259 -20.92 -1.60 -16.18
CA ASN A 259 -21.13 -0.26 -16.70
C ASN A 259 -20.54 0.79 -15.77
N ALA A 260 -20.78 0.66 -14.46
CA ALA A 260 -20.14 1.54 -13.46
C ALA A 260 -18.61 1.38 -13.50
N LEU A 261 -18.10 0.15 -13.61
CA LEU A 261 -16.67 -0.14 -13.76
C LEU A 261 -16.08 0.53 -15.02
N LYS A 262 -16.77 0.45 -16.14
CA LYS A 262 -16.35 1.11 -17.38
C LYS A 262 -16.26 2.64 -17.20
N ASN A 263 -17.26 3.26 -16.57
CA ASN A 263 -17.25 4.70 -16.32
C ASN A 263 -16.09 5.09 -15.40
N MET A 264 -15.80 4.29 -14.36
CA MET A 264 -14.63 4.46 -13.50
C MET A 264 -13.33 4.40 -14.31
N SER A 265 -13.17 3.38 -15.17
CA SER A 265 -11.99 3.22 -16.02
C SER A 265 -11.82 4.42 -16.99
N GLU A 266 -12.88 4.86 -17.64
CA GLU A 266 -12.87 6.02 -18.57
C GLU A 266 -12.44 7.30 -17.84
N HIS A 267 -12.88 7.50 -16.59
CA HIS A 267 -12.47 8.66 -15.79
C HIS A 267 -10.96 8.64 -15.51
N PHE A 268 -10.40 7.51 -15.08
CA PHE A 268 -8.97 7.43 -14.80
C PHE A 268 -8.11 7.46 -16.07
N HIS A 269 -8.59 6.95 -17.20
CA HIS A 269 -7.93 7.15 -18.49
C HIS A 269 -7.88 8.63 -18.90
N TYR A 270 -8.96 9.38 -18.67
CA TYR A 270 -8.99 10.81 -18.91
C TYR A 270 -7.96 11.54 -18.03
N ILE A 271 -7.87 11.21 -16.73
CA ILE A 271 -6.86 11.76 -15.83
C ILE A 271 -5.45 11.45 -16.34
N ALA A 272 -5.16 10.18 -16.65
CA ALA A 272 -3.85 9.77 -17.13
C ALA A 272 -3.42 10.55 -18.38
N GLN A 273 -4.34 10.72 -19.35
CA GLN A 273 -4.07 11.49 -20.56
C GLN A 273 -3.89 12.99 -20.30
N ARG A 274 -4.75 13.57 -19.45
CA ARG A 274 -4.73 15.00 -19.14
C ARG A 274 -3.48 15.42 -18.37
N GLU A 275 -3.09 14.63 -17.35
CA GLU A 275 -1.97 14.95 -16.47
C GLU A 275 -0.64 14.35 -16.96
N GLY A 276 -0.68 13.52 -18.02
CA GLY A 276 0.52 12.85 -18.54
C GLY A 276 1.02 11.72 -17.64
N PHE A 277 0.14 11.09 -16.87
CA PHE A 277 0.49 10.00 -15.99
C PHE A 277 0.71 8.69 -16.77
N PRO A 278 1.67 7.85 -16.33
CA PRO A 278 1.91 6.57 -16.99
C PRO A 278 0.72 5.63 -16.82
N MET A 279 0.43 4.85 -17.86
CA MET A 279 -0.53 3.75 -17.79
C MET A 279 0.21 2.45 -17.50
N GLY A 280 -0.35 1.63 -16.62
CA GLY A 280 0.21 0.31 -16.31
C GLY A 280 0.09 -0.63 -17.49
N ALA A 281 1.14 -1.44 -17.69
CA ALA A 281 1.22 -2.42 -18.77
C ALA A 281 1.76 -3.75 -18.24
N PRO A 282 1.39 -4.88 -18.86
CA PRO A 282 2.02 -6.17 -18.57
C PRO A 282 3.53 -6.08 -18.74
N VAL A 283 4.25 -6.82 -17.91
CA VAL A 283 5.71 -6.92 -17.93
C VAL A 283 6.14 -8.34 -18.28
N GLU A 284 7.35 -8.48 -18.79
CA GLU A 284 7.97 -9.77 -19.00
C GLU A 284 8.48 -10.36 -17.69
N TYR A 285 8.53 -11.71 -17.65
CA TYR A 285 9.04 -12.45 -16.52
C TYR A 285 10.55 -12.28 -16.38
N ASP A 286 11.01 -11.91 -15.18
CA ASP A 286 12.43 -11.75 -14.85
C ASP A 286 12.80 -12.53 -13.58
N LEU A 287 13.66 -13.54 -13.72
CA LEU A 287 14.16 -14.34 -12.61
C LEU A 287 14.99 -13.54 -11.60
N PHE A 288 15.62 -12.46 -12.01
CA PHE A 288 16.44 -11.62 -11.12
C PHE A 288 15.60 -10.95 -10.03
N GLN A 289 14.28 -10.77 -10.28
CA GLN A 289 13.33 -10.29 -9.26
C GLN A 289 13.31 -11.20 -8.01
N TYR A 290 13.46 -12.50 -8.18
CA TYR A 290 13.48 -13.47 -7.07
C TYR A 290 14.73 -13.40 -6.21
N GLU A 291 15.83 -12.87 -6.72
CA GLU A 291 17.08 -12.71 -5.97
C GLU A 291 17.01 -11.49 -5.05
N HIS A 292 16.71 -10.31 -5.59
CA HIS A 292 16.71 -9.07 -4.82
C HIS A 292 15.39 -8.74 -4.13
N GLN A 293 14.25 -9.15 -4.70
CA GLN A 293 12.89 -8.95 -4.18
C GLN A 293 12.58 -7.49 -3.80
N VAL A 294 13.08 -6.56 -4.62
CA VAL A 294 12.84 -5.14 -4.42
C VAL A 294 11.49 -4.76 -5.01
N PRO A 295 10.56 -4.16 -4.21
CA PRO A 295 9.28 -3.69 -4.71
C PRO A 295 9.43 -2.73 -5.89
N GLY A 296 8.53 -2.84 -6.88
CA GLY A 296 8.57 -2.01 -8.08
C GLY A 296 8.61 -0.51 -7.79
N GLY A 297 7.85 -0.04 -6.78
CA GLY A 297 7.85 1.35 -6.33
C GLY A 297 9.19 1.84 -5.75
N MET A 298 10.04 0.93 -5.22
CA MET A 298 11.37 1.28 -4.70
C MET A 298 12.43 1.44 -5.80
N MET A 299 12.21 0.85 -6.97
CA MET A 299 13.17 0.86 -8.08
C MET A 299 13.50 2.27 -8.57
N SER A 300 12.48 3.14 -8.65
CA SER A 300 12.64 4.55 -9.03
C SER A 300 13.44 5.33 -7.99
N ASN A 301 13.22 5.06 -6.71
CA ASN A 301 13.94 5.69 -5.61
C ASN A 301 15.44 5.32 -5.65
N TYR A 302 15.77 4.05 -5.88
CA TYR A 302 17.17 3.62 -6.01
C TYR A 302 17.87 4.23 -7.23
N LYS A 303 17.18 4.31 -8.38
CA LYS A 303 17.72 5.00 -9.56
C LYS A 303 18.02 6.47 -9.28
N ALA A 304 17.10 7.18 -8.61
CA ALA A 304 17.29 8.58 -8.24
C ALA A 304 18.45 8.77 -7.24
N GLU A 305 18.56 7.89 -6.22
CA GLU A 305 19.64 7.96 -5.24
C GLU A 305 21.01 7.69 -5.86
N LEU A 306 21.12 6.66 -6.71
CA LEU A 306 22.35 6.38 -7.46
C LEU A 306 22.73 7.56 -8.38
N ALA A 307 21.75 8.22 -9.00
CA ALA A 307 22.01 9.39 -9.84
C ALA A 307 22.56 10.57 -9.03
N ARG A 308 22.00 10.84 -7.84
CA ARG A 308 22.49 11.89 -6.94
C ARG A 308 23.94 11.65 -6.48
N ARG A 309 24.32 10.39 -6.31
CA ARG A 309 25.68 10.00 -5.91
C ARG A 309 26.67 9.83 -7.08
N GLY A 310 26.26 10.14 -8.31
CA GLY A 310 27.13 9.96 -9.49
C GLY A 310 27.34 8.51 -9.92
N LEU A 311 26.52 7.58 -9.43
CA LEU A 311 26.62 6.13 -9.65
C LEU A 311 25.57 5.64 -10.67
N LYS A 312 25.20 6.46 -11.65
CA LYS A 312 24.31 6.05 -12.75
C LYS A 312 24.83 4.79 -13.42
N GLY A 313 23.95 3.84 -13.70
CA GLY A 313 24.33 2.54 -14.33
C GLY A 313 24.74 1.44 -13.35
N GLN A 314 24.81 1.71 -12.05
CA GLN A 314 25.18 0.69 -11.05
C GLN A 314 23.96 0.01 -10.38
N LEU A 315 22.78 0.12 -10.97
CA LEU A 315 21.55 -0.44 -10.39
C LEU A 315 21.66 -1.96 -10.16
N ASN A 316 22.05 -2.73 -11.17
CA ASN A 316 22.19 -4.19 -11.03
C ASN A 316 23.20 -4.59 -9.95
N ALA A 317 24.29 -3.84 -9.82
CA ALA A 317 25.27 -4.07 -8.77
C ALA A 317 24.72 -3.73 -7.37
N LEU A 318 23.87 -2.72 -7.25
CA LEU A 318 23.14 -2.41 -6.01
C LEU A 318 22.12 -3.50 -5.68
N LEU A 319 21.36 -3.98 -6.67
CA LEU A 319 20.39 -5.07 -6.48
C LEU A 319 21.06 -6.38 -6.06
N GLY A 320 22.22 -6.70 -6.63
CA GLY A 320 23.03 -7.83 -6.18
C GLY A 320 23.51 -7.70 -4.73
N GLU A 321 23.93 -6.48 -4.30
CA GLU A 321 24.30 -6.23 -2.91
C GLU A 321 23.07 -6.34 -1.97
N ILE A 322 21.90 -5.88 -2.39
CA ILE A 322 20.63 -6.04 -1.66
C ILE A 322 20.32 -7.53 -1.47
N ALA A 323 20.42 -8.33 -2.53
CA ALA A 323 20.20 -9.78 -2.47
C ALA A 323 21.16 -10.46 -1.48
N GLN A 324 22.42 -10.06 -1.47
CA GLN A 324 23.43 -10.58 -0.54
C GLN A 324 23.14 -10.19 0.91
N ILE A 325 22.83 -8.90 1.19
CA ILE A 325 22.47 -8.43 2.53
C ILE A 325 21.23 -9.16 3.03
N ARG A 326 20.22 -9.32 2.18
CA ARG A 326 19.01 -10.04 2.51
C ARG A 326 19.30 -11.47 2.99
N LYS A 327 20.16 -12.19 2.28
CA LYS A 327 20.61 -13.54 2.68
C LYS A 327 21.34 -13.52 4.02
N GLU A 328 22.26 -12.60 4.21
CA GLU A 328 23.09 -12.46 5.42
C GLU A 328 22.29 -12.07 6.65
N LEU A 329 21.21 -11.30 6.48
CA LEU A 329 20.33 -10.88 7.58
C LEU A 329 19.19 -11.87 7.89
N GLY A 330 19.23 -13.11 7.37
CA GLY A 330 18.22 -14.13 7.66
C GLY A 330 16.92 -13.97 6.85
N PHE A 331 17.03 -13.48 5.62
CA PHE A 331 15.94 -13.34 4.65
C PHE A 331 14.78 -12.42 5.09
N PRO A 332 15.04 -11.16 5.52
CA PRO A 332 13.98 -10.22 5.79
C PRO A 332 13.04 -10.07 4.58
N ILE A 333 11.75 -9.87 4.86
CA ILE A 333 10.73 -9.63 3.84
C ILE A 333 10.93 -8.23 3.26
N MET A 334 11.02 -8.14 1.92
CA MET A 334 11.36 -6.90 1.22
C MET A 334 10.16 -5.96 1.03
N VAL A 335 9.44 -5.70 2.11
CA VAL A 335 8.36 -4.71 2.17
C VAL A 335 8.82 -3.47 2.94
N THR A 336 8.23 -2.30 2.63
CA THR A 336 8.50 -1.06 3.38
C THR A 336 8.08 -1.21 4.84
N PRO A 337 8.93 -0.80 5.84
CA PRO A 337 10.17 -0.05 5.66
C PRO A 337 11.45 -0.91 5.51
N LEU A 338 11.41 -2.24 5.71
CA LEU A 338 12.62 -3.09 5.66
C LEU A 338 13.36 -2.98 4.33
N SER A 339 12.65 -2.92 3.20
CA SER A 339 13.28 -2.73 1.89
C SER A 339 14.07 -1.42 1.80
N GLN A 340 13.62 -0.36 2.48
CA GLN A 340 14.34 0.92 2.56
C GLN A 340 15.62 0.79 3.40
N TYR A 341 15.54 0.10 4.55
CA TYR A 341 16.68 -0.09 5.44
C TYR A 341 17.78 -0.95 4.79
N ILE A 342 17.38 -2.04 4.12
CA ILE A 342 18.30 -2.90 3.38
C ILE A 342 18.93 -2.16 2.19
N GLY A 343 18.15 -1.38 1.45
CA GLY A 343 18.65 -0.56 0.37
C GLY A 343 19.64 0.51 0.83
N ALA A 344 19.37 1.18 1.94
CA ALA A 344 20.29 2.15 2.54
C ALA A 344 21.60 1.47 2.98
N GLN A 345 21.53 0.29 3.61
CA GLN A 345 22.70 -0.49 3.97
C GLN A 345 23.50 -0.95 2.74
N ALA A 346 22.82 -1.35 1.67
CA ALA A 346 23.47 -1.74 0.42
C ALA A 346 24.28 -0.58 -0.20
N ILE A 347 23.72 0.62 -0.17
CA ILE A 347 24.40 1.84 -0.61
C ILE A 347 25.63 2.11 0.27
N LEU A 348 25.52 2.01 1.59
CA LEU A 348 26.63 2.18 2.54
C LEU A 348 27.74 1.15 2.31
N ASN A 349 27.39 -0.13 2.13
CA ASN A 349 28.35 -1.20 1.86
C ASN A 349 29.15 -0.94 0.56
N ARG A 350 28.54 -0.30 -0.43
CA ARG A 350 29.19 0.00 -1.72
C ARG A 350 29.99 1.29 -1.73
N THR A 351 29.67 2.24 -0.85
CA THR A 351 30.30 3.58 -0.85
C THR A 351 31.16 3.81 0.38
N GLY A 352 31.01 3.05 1.46
CA GLY A 352 31.62 3.25 2.76
C GLY A 352 32.97 2.50 2.99
N GLY A 353 33.55 1.90 1.94
CA GLY A 353 34.79 1.14 2.05
C GLY A 353 34.58 -0.32 2.43
N GLU A 354 34.66 -0.68 3.72
CA GLU A 354 34.46 -2.06 4.17
C GLU A 354 32.94 -2.37 4.31
N ARG A 355 32.53 -3.56 3.85
CA ARG A 355 31.16 -4.07 4.03
C ARG A 355 30.82 -4.14 5.53
N TYR A 356 29.66 -3.57 5.89
CA TYR A 356 29.24 -3.39 7.30
C TYR A 356 30.27 -2.62 8.16
N GLY A 357 31.11 -1.77 7.55
CA GLY A 357 31.93 -0.82 8.29
C GLY A 357 31.09 0.31 8.91
N ILE A 358 30.00 0.66 8.26
CA ILE A 358 28.96 1.56 8.75
C ILE A 358 27.64 0.80 8.67
N VAL A 359 26.89 0.74 9.80
CA VAL A 359 25.58 0.07 9.89
C VAL A 359 24.55 1.04 10.43
N THR A 360 23.38 1.11 9.80
CA THR A 360 22.31 1.99 10.24
C THR A 360 21.67 1.50 11.54
N ASP A 361 21.10 2.41 12.32
CA ASP A 361 20.39 2.08 13.58
C ASP A 361 19.24 1.08 13.32
N GLU A 362 18.57 1.20 12.17
CA GLU A 362 17.47 0.33 11.77
C GLU A 362 17.94 -1.11 11.54
N ILE A 363 19.08 -1.31 10.91
CA ILE A 363 19.65 -2.64 10.71
C ILE A 363 20.14 -3.21 12.06
N ILE A 364 20.73 -2.39 12.93
CA ILE A 364 21.10 -2.83 14.28
C ILE A 364 19.86 -3.27 15.07
N LYS A 365 18.79 -2.47 15.06
CA LYS A 365 17.53 -2.81 15.73
C LYS A 365 16.90 -4.09 15.19
N TYR A 366 16.94 -4.28 13.85
CA TYR A 366 16.47 -5.49 13.22
C TYR A 366 17.24 -6.71 13.73
N VAL A 367 18.58 -6.66 13.70
CA VAL A 367 19.46 -7.74 14.17
C VAL A 367 19.28 -8.05 15.66
N LEU A 368 18.99 -7.04 16.48
CA LEU A 368 18.67 -7.19 17.90
C LEU A 368 17.26 -7.73 18.18
N GLY A 369 16.41 -7.89 17.15
CA GLY A 369 15.06 -8.41 17.29
C GLY A 369 14.02 -7.39 17.77
N HIS A 370 14.32 -6.09 17.75
CA HIS A 370 13.40 -5.04 18.17
C HIS A 370 12.17 -4.86 17.28
N TYR A 371 12.17 -5.46 16.09
CA TYR A 371 11.05 -5.45 15.14
C TYR A 371 10.27 -6.77 15.09
N GLY A 372 10.61 -7.72 15.98
CA GLY A 372 10.02 -9.05 16.03
C GLY A 372 11.04 -10.17 15.82
N GLU A 373 10.56 -11.41 15.82
CA GLU A 373 11.38 -12.59 15.60
C GLU A 373 11.88 -12.64 14.15
N LEU A 374 13.18 -12.90 13.97
CA LEU A 374 13.78 -13.07 12.65
C LEU A 374 13.35 -14.39 12.02
N ALA A 375 13.08 -14.40 10.71
CA ALA A 375 12.71 -15.62 9.99
C ALA A 375 13.83 -16.68 9.99
N ALA A 376 15.09 -16.25 10.02
CA ALA A 376 16.26 -17.10 10.21
C ALA A 376 17.38 -16.32 10.92
N PRO A 377 18.37 -17.03 11.52
CA PRO A 377 19.51 -16.38 12.15
C PRO A 377 20.32 -15.53 11.15
N VAL A 378 20.81 -14.39 11.63
CA VAL A 378 21.80 -13.56 10.90
C VAL A 378 23.10 -14.34 10.71
N GLU A 379 23.74 -14.20 9.56
CA GLU A 379 25.04 -14.83 9.29
C GLU A 379 26.06 -14.44 10.37
N LYS A 380 26.76 -15.44 10.93
CA LYS A 380 27.62 -15.26 12.10
C LYS A 380 28.67 -14.16 11.90
N SER A 381 29.29 -14.11 10.73
CA SER A 381 30.34 -13.12 10.43
C SER A 381 29.82 -11.69 10.45
N VAL A 382 28.57 -11.47 9.96
CA VAL A 382 27.89 -10.18 9.97
C VAL A 382 27.39 -9.83 11.36
N LEU A 383 26.79 -10.80 12.07
CA LEU A 383 26.37 -10.64 13.45
C LEU A 383 27.53 -10.21 14.35
N ASP A 384 28.69 -10.91 14.26
CA ASP A 384 29.88 -10.62 15.08
C ASP A 384 30.42 -9.20 14.80
N LYS A 385 30.33 -8.69 13.56
CA LYS A 385 30.70 -7.31 13.22
C LYS A 385 29.75 -6.30 13.85
N ILE A 386 28.44 -6.50 13.69
CA ILE A 386 27.42 -5.59 14.22
C ILE A 386 27.45 -5.55 15.77
N MET A 387 27.60 -6.71 16.40
CA MET A 387 27.63 -6.80 17.87
C MET A 387 28.86 -6.14 18.51
N LYS A 388 29.97 -5.94 17.76
CA LYS A 388 31.16 -5.22 18.25
C LYS A 388 31.03 -3.71 18.16
N MET A 389 30.03 -3.18 17.47
CA MET A 389 29.88 -1.74 17.30
C MET A 389 29.45 -1.08 18.60
N PRO A 390 30.02 0.10 18.96
CA PRO A 390 29.57 0.86 20.14
C PRO A 390 28.04 1.17 20.10
N ARG A 391 27.53 1.52 18.93
CA ARG A 391 26.12 1.84 18.72
C ARG A 391 25.18 0.67 19.02
N THR A 392 25.61 -0.56 18.79
CA THR A 392 24.82 -1.76 19.15
C THR A 392 24.57 -1.85 20.66
N LYS A 393 25.60 -1.51 21.47
CA LYS A 393 25.45 -1.51 22.94
C LYS A 393 24.46 -0.46 23.42
N GLU A 394 24.43 0.71 22.77
CA GLU A 394 23.45 1.78 23.08
C GLU A 394 22.02 1.36 22.74
N LEU A 395 21.84 0.62 21.65
CA LEU A 395 20.54 0.17 21.15
C LEU A 395 20.09 -1.18 21.75
N GLN A 396 20.93 -1.86 22.54
CA GLN A 396 20.61 -3.20 23.07
C GLN A 396 19.31 -3.27 23.86
N HIS A 397 18.99 -2.21 24.59
CA HIS A 397 17.78 -2.08 25.41
C HIS A 397 16.81 -1.03 24.87
N TRP A 398 16.89 -0.77 23.55
CA TRP A 398 15.98 0.18 22.94
C TRP A 398 14.55 -0.37 22.95
N GLU A 399 13.61 0.48 23.31
CA GLU A 399 12.18 0.22 23.20
C GLU A 399 11.50 1.45 22.56
N PRO A 400 10.41 1.25 21.82
CA PRO A 400 9.59 2.38 21.36
C PRO A 400 9.08 3.19 22.54
N PRO A 401 8.97 4.53 22.42
CA PRO A 401 8.54 5.37 23.51
C PRO A 401 7.14 5.00 23.99
N GLN A 402 6.94 5.03 25.31
CA GLN A 402 5.65 4.79 25.94
C GLN A 402 5.17 6.10 26.60
N LYS A 403 4.49 6.93 25.78
CA LYS A 403 3.88 8.19 26.25
C LYS A 403 2.35 8.06 26.19
N SER A 404 1.66 8.57 27.20
CA SER A 404 0.20 8.66 27.16
C SER A 404 -0.25 9.75 26.18
N ILE A 405 -1.49 9.64 25.67
CA ILE A 405 -2.10 10.70 24.83
C ILE A 405 -2.10 12.04 25.55
N THR A 406 -2.41 12.07 26.85
CA THR A 406 -2.37 13.30 27.65
C THR A 406 -0.98 13.94 27.68
N ALA A 407 0.09 13.13 27.81
CA ALA A 407 1.45 13.65 27.79
C ALA A 407 1.84 14.20 26.41
N LEU A 408 1.44 13.49 25.34
CA LEU A 408 1.68 13.94 23.96
C LEU A 408 0.87 15.20 23.63
N ARG A 409 -0.38 15.33 24.09
CA ARG A 409 -1.16 16.55 23.89
C ARG A 409 -0.51 17.77 24.52
N ARG A 410 0.04 17.65 25.72
CA ARG A 410 0.83 18.76 26.35
C ARG A 410 2.05 19.16 25.53
N GLU A 411 2.65 18.21 24.80
CA GLU A 411 3.83 18.45 23.96
C GLU A 411 3.46 19.11 22.62
N PHE A 412 2.38 18.65 21.96
CA PHE A 412 1.99 19.06 20.62
C PHE A 412 0.86 20.11 20.58
N GLY A 413 0.07 20.23 21.65
CA GLY A 413 -1.05 21.17 21.79
C GLY A 413 -2.27 20.52 22.43
N ASP A 414 -2.71 21.03 23.58
CA ASP A 414 -3.85 20.49 24.35
C ASP A 414 -5.19 20.73 23.63
N ASP A 415 -5.31 21.84 22.88
CA ASP A 415 -6.54 22.30 22.24
C ASP A 415 -6.73 21.77 20.81
N LEU A 416 -5.81 20.95 20.31
CA LEU A 416 -5.92 20.37 18.95
C LEU A 416 -7.10 19.38 18.86
N SER A 417 -7.76 19.35 17.70
CA SER A 417 -8.67 18.26 17.38
C SER A 417 -7.95 16.90 17.44
N ASP A 418 -8.68 15.79 17.57
CA ASP A 418 -8.09 14.45 17.54
C ASP A 418 -7.31 14.21 16.25
N GLU A 419 -7.82 14.69 15.14
CA GLU A 419 -7.25 14.57 13.80
C GLU A 419 -5.97 15.40 13.66
N ASP A 420 -6.01 16.69 14.01
CA ASP A 420 -4.84 17.57 13.92
C ASP A 420 -3.72 17.12 14.87
N PHE A 421 -4.09 16.65 16.07
CA PHE A 421 -3.15 16.07 17.01
C PHE A 421 -2.42 14.86 16.39
N LEU A 422 -3.15 13.92 15.79
CA LEU A 422 -2.53 12.76 15.13
C LEU A 422 -1.63 13.17 13.97
N LEU A 423 -2.01 14.16 13.16
CA LEU A 423 -1.14 14.68 12.10
C LEU A 423 0.14 15.29 12.67
N ARG A 424 0.06 16.04 13.80
CA ARG A 424 1.24 16.60 14.45
C ARG A 424 2.17 15.52 15.01
N VAL A 425 1.63 14.45 15.56
CA VAL A 425 2.42 13.33 16.11
C VAL A 425 3.06 12.46 15.01
N LEU A 426 2.37 12.25 13.90
CA LEU A 426 2.75 11.26 12.88
C LEU A 426 3.45 11.87 11.65
N SER A 427 3.29 13.17 11.40
CA SER A 427 3.90 13.81 10.23
C SER A 427 5.39 14.07 10.42
N SER A 428 6.17 13.73 9.41
CA SER A 428 7.60 14.06 9.34
C SER A 428 7.87 15.51 8.88
N ASN A 429 6.87 16.20 8.31
CA ASN A 429 7.01 17.56 7.78
C ASN A 429 6.01 18.51 8.45
N GLN A 430 6.46 19.13 9.56
CA GLN A 430 5.63 20.03 10.38
C GLN A 430 5.32 21.37 9.67
N GLU A 431 6.20 21.85 8.80
CA GLU A 431 6.01 23.08 8.05
C GLU A 431 4.86 22.94 7.04
N ALA A 432 4.94 21.95 6.14
CA ALA A 432 3.88 21.68 5.18
C ALA A 432 2.53 21.37 5.88
N LEU A 433 2.56 20.65 6.99
CA LEU A 433 1.36 20.39 7.79
C LEU A 433 0.74 21.69 8.32
N THR A 434 1.55 22.62 8.78
CA THR A 434 1.05 23.90 9.29
C THR A 434 0.35 24.69 8.20
N ASP A 435 0.91 24.70 6.98
CA ASP A 435 0.30 25.37 5.83
C ASP A 435 -1.05 24.73 5.45
N VAL A 436 -1.10 23.41 5.42
CA VAL A 436 -2.33 22.66 5.13
C VAL A 436 -3.44 22.95 6.15
N LEU A 437 -3.12 22.94 7.44
CA LEU A 437 -4.09 23.22 8.50
C LEU A 437 -4.56 24.69 8.48
N ALA A 438 -3.68 25.62 8.11
CA ALA A 438 -4.02 27.04 7.98
C ALA A 438 -4.88 27.37 6.74
N ALA A 439 -4.78 26.58 5.67
CA ALA A 439 -5.52 26.79 4.43
C ALA A 439 -7.04 26.54 4.58
N GLY A 440 -7.45 25.75 5.60
CA GLY A 440 -8.86 25.37 5.80
C GLY A 440 -9.37 24.38 4.74
N PRO A 441 -10.70 24.21 4.61
CA PRO A 441 -11.29 23.24 3.70
C PRO A 441 -10.91 23.46 2.24
N GLY A 442 -10.59 22.36 1.54
CA GLY A 442 -10.19 22.38 0.14
C GLY A 442 -11.35 22.66 -0.82
N LYS A 443 -11.03 23.12 -2.02
CA LYS A 443 -11.98 23.18 -3.14
C LYS A 443 -11.59 22.10 -4.14
N TYR A 444 -12.48 21.11 -4.31
CA TYR A 444 -12.22 19.93 -5.12
C TYR A 444 -13.07 19.97 -6.37
N ASP A 445 -12.54 20.55 -7.43
CA ASP A 445 -13.20 20.69 -8.72
C ASP A 445 -12.33 20.06 -9.81
N TYR A 446 -12.80 18.99 -10.42
CA TYR A 446 -12.15 18.27 -11.50
C TYR A 446 -13.22 17.70 -12.45
N PRO A 447 -13.03 17.78 -13.79
CA PRO A 447 -14.01 17.29 -14.74
C PRO A 447 -14.17 15.78 -14.69
N ARG A 448 -15.39 15.30 -14.89
CA ARG A 448 -15.66 13.86 -14.99
C ARG A 448 -15.22 13.30 -16.33
N GLY A 449 -14.21 12.44 -16.33
CA GLY A 449 -13.66 11.83 -17.53
C GLY A 449 -14.59 10.81 -18.23
N ASP A 450 -15.52 10.21 -17.48
CA ASP A 450 -16.57 9.33 -18.03
C ASP A 450 -17.65 10.10 -18.83
N LYS A 451 -17.63 11.43 -18.77
CA LYS A 451 -18.53 12.32 -19.50
C LYS A 451 -17.74 13.37 -20.30
N PRO A 452 -16.96 12.97 -21.31
CA PRO A 452 -15.98 13.86 -21.96
C PRO A 452 -16.61 15.07 -22.63
N ILE A 453 -17.85 14.97 -23.10
CA ILE A 453 -18.57 16.11 -23.70
C ILE A 453 -18.95 17.14 -22.63
N ILE A 454 -19.41 16.68 -21.46
CA ILE A 454 -19.73 17.57 -20.32
C ILE A 454 -18.46 18.23 -19.84
N ALA A 455 -17.38 17.47 -19.64
CA ALA A 455 -16.07 17.99 -19.24
C ALA A 455 -15.55 19.07 -20.20
N LEU A 456 -15.74 18.86 -21.50
CA LEU A 456 -15.39 19.83 -22.55
C LEU A 456 -16.23 21.12 -22.45
N ILE A 457 -17.55 20.97 -22.24
CA ILE A 457 -18.47 22.14 -22.08
C ILE A 457 -18.08 22.93 -20.84
N GLU A 458 -17.83 22.29 -19.72
CA GLU A 458 -17.41 22.92 -18.46
C GLU A 458 -16.09 23.68 -18.65
N GLU A 459 -15.09 23.05 -19.29
CA GLU A 459 -13.80 23.69 -19.57
C GLU A 459 -13.93 24.91 -20.48
N LEU A 460 -14.75 24.83 -21.54
CA LEU A 460 -15.00 25.95 -22.45
C LEU A 460 -15.76 27.08 -21.76
N THR A 461 -16.69 26.75 -20.88
CA THR A 461 -17.46 27.76 -20.12
C THR A 461 -16.58 28.52 -19.11
N ARG A 462 -15.55 27.87 -18.57
CA ARG A 462 -14.58 28.51 -17.67
C ARG A 462 -13.65 29.50 -18.37
N ARG A 463 -13.36 29.28 -19.65
CA ARG A 463 -12.55 30.19 -20.46
C ARG A 463 -13.41 31.41 -20.77
N LYS A 464 -13.31 32.43 -19.95
CA LYS A 464 -14.08 33.70 -20.02
C LYS A 464 -13.84 34.53 -21.29
N GLU A 465 -13.18 34.02 -22.32
CA GLU A 465 -12.95 34.76 -23.57
C GLU A 465 -14.03 34.37 -24.57
N GLY A 466 -14.76 35.36 -25.05
CA GLY A 466 -15.91 35.27 -25.97
C GLY A 466 -15.60 34.71 -27.36
N ALA A 467 -15.09 33.50 -27.41
CA ALA A 467 -14.91 32.77 -28.65
C ALA A 467 -16.06 31.77 -28.83
N SER A 468 -16.78 31.86 -29.94
CA SER A 468 -17.69 30.83 -30.39
C SER A 468 -16.87 29.56 -30.64
N VAL A 469 -17.26 28.45 -30.00
CA VAL A 469 -16.63 27.14 -30.20
C VAL A 469 -17.57 26.24 -30.94
N GLN A 470 -17.13 25.70 -32.07
CA GLN A 470 -17.89 24.73 -32.86
C GLN A 470 -17.14 23.38 -32.83
N ILE A 471 -17.82 22.30 -32.42
CA ILE A 471 -17.29 20.95 -32.42
C ILE A 471 -18.15 20.09 -33.35
N ARG A 472 -17.51 19.40 -34.31
CA ARG A 472 -18.18 18.46 -35.20
C ARG A 472 -17.45 17.12 -35.21
N LYS A 473 -18.17 16.04 -34.94
CA LYS A 473 -17.67 14.66 -35.03
C LYS A 473 -18.75 13.75 -35.59
N GLY A 474 -18.63 13.37 -36.84
CA GLY A 474 -19.70 12.65 -37.53
C GLY A 474 -20.97 13.50 -37.57
N ASP A 475 -22.08 12.96 -37.10
CA ASP A 475 -23.38 13.63 -37.01
C ASP A 475 -23.54 14.48 -35.77
N PHE A 476 -22.58 14.46 -34.84
CA PHE A 476 -22.58 15.29 -33.65
C PHE A 476 -22.10 16.71 -34.00
N PHE A 477 -22.91 17.69 -33.62
CA PHE A 477 -22.57 19.11 -33.75
C PHE A 477 -22.90 19.84 -32.44
N LEU A 478 -21.92 20.55 -31.88
CA LEU A 478 -22.07 21.41 -30.70
C LEU A 478 -21.56 22.80 -31.06
N GLU A 479 -22.37 23.84 -30.82
CA GLU A 479 -21.97 25.23 -30.90
C GLU A 479 -22.20 25.90 -29.55
N LEU A 480 -21.15 26.48 -28.98
CA LEU A 480 -21.16 27.33 -27.79
C LEU A 480 -20.86 28.76 -28.23
N ARG A 481 -21.69 29.72 -27.82
CA ARG A 481 -21.55 31.17 -28.11
C ARG A 481 -21.37 31.99 -26.85
#